data_026e40e3a6283aac3f3af3f83ce14a02
#
_entry.id   026e40e3a6283aac3f3af3f83ce14a02
#
_cell.length_a   1.000
_cell.length_b   1.000
_cell.length_c   1.000
_cell.angle_alpha   90.00
_cell.angle_beta   90.00
_cell.angle_gamma   90.00
#
_symmetry.space_group_name_H-M   'P 1'
#
loop_
_entity.id
_entity.type
_entity.pdbx_description
1 polymer ?
#
loop_
_entity_poly.entity_id
_entity_poly.type
_entity_poly.pdbx_seq_one_letter_code
_entity_poly.pdbx_strand_id
1 'polypeptide(L)'
;MDTKAKSSRIEPLLFLYDLHTQLFPNVITGITHEDAHKRLDSKANHAAWIAGTLVQQRVDIINDLGGKAEQQAKDLFSNFQGIKDGVTYPELEIYNKDWQMVSGEARKLLAEITDEKLDSIYKVPEMPEMDMPFFDMIGYSIHRESYLIGQIGLWRRLLGYPAMKYPGM
;
A
#
# COMPACT_ATOMS: atom_id res chain seq x y z
N MET A 1 2.43 14.98 -15.39
CA MET A 1 2.54 14.47 -16.76
C MET A 1 2.21 13.00 -16.72
N ASP A 2 1.12 12.59 -17.36
CA ASP A 2 0.81 11.16 -17.50
C ASP A 2 1.85 10.51 -18.42
N THR A 3 2.83 9.86 -17.83
CA THR A 3 3.78 9.07 -18.58
C THR A 3 3.03 7.86 -19.11
N LYS A 4 2.89 7.77 -20.43
CA LYS A 4 2.29 6.60 -21.09
C LYS A 4 3.10 5.35 -20.71
N ALA A 5 2.41 4.28 -20.35
CA ALA A 5 3.07 3.03 -20.00
C ALA A 5 3.83 2.43 -21.18
N LYS A 6 5.00 1.83 -20.95
CA LYS A 6 5.77 1.09 -21.96
C LYS A 6 5.03 -0.18 -22.39
N SER A 7 4.46 -0.89 -21.45
CA SER A 7 3.61 -2.05 -21.70
C SER A 7 2.14 -1.67 -21.57
N SER A 8 1.33 -1.99 -22.58
CA SER A 8 -0.13 -1.81 -22.47
C SER A 8 -0.79 -2.73 -21.44
N ARG A 9 -0.12 -3.82 -21.06
CA ARG A 9 -0.62 -4.78 -20.05
C ARG A 9 -0.74 -4.16 -18.66
N ILE A 10 0.12 -3.17 -18.33
CA ILE A 10 0.12 -2.53 -17.03
C ILE A 10 -0.92 -1.39 -16.91
N GLU A 11 -1.44 -0.86 -18.03
CA GLU A 11 -2.34 0.30 -18.02
C GLU A 11 -3.57 0.12 -17.11
N PRO A 12 -4.29 -1.02 -17.14
CA PRO A 12 -5.43 -1.20 -16.23
C PRO A 12 -5.02 -1.21 -14.76
N LEU A 13 -3.84 -1.74 -14.45
CA LEU A 13 -3.31 -1.76 -13.09
C LEU A 13 -2.86 -0.38 -12.64
N LEU A 14 -2.28 0.44 -13.53
CA LEU A 14 -1.93 1.84 -13.24
C LEU A 14 -3.16 2.68 -12.93
N PHE A 15 -4.29 2.46 -13.61
CA PHE A 15 -5.55 3.13 -13.28
C PHE A 15 -5.97 2.84 -11.83
N LEU A 16 -5.94 1.58 -11.41
CA LEU A 16 -6.26 1.19 -10.03
C LEU A 16 -5.24 1.75 -9.03
N TYR A 17 -3.96 1.70 -9.38
CA TYR A 17 -2.88 2.28 -8.58
C TYR A 17 -3.09 3.78 -8.33
N ASP A 18 -3.41 4.54 -9.39
CA ASP A 18 -3.66 5.98 -9.31
C ASP A 18 -4.91 6.28 -8.46
N LEU A 19 -5.95 5.45 -8.57
CA LEU A 19 -7.14 5.54 -7.72
C LEU A 19 -6.79 5.32 -6.24
N HIS A 20 -6.03 4.27 -5.92
CA HIS A 20 -5.60 4.00 -4.54
C HIS A 20 -4.71 5.10 -3.98
N THR A 21 -3.87 5.72 -4.83
CA THR A 21 -3.04 6.86 -4.44
C THR A 21 -3.89 8.01 -3.90
N GLN A 22 -5.06 8.23 -4.49
CA GLN A 22 -6.01 9.28 -4.04
C GLN A 22 -6.88 8.83 -2.86
N LEU A 23 -7.22 7.55 -2.77
CA LEU A 23 -8.11 7.03 -1.72
C LEU A 23 -7.40 6.95 -0.35
N PHE A 24 -6.12 6.61 -0.31
CA PHE A 24 -5.41 6.43 0.96
C PHE A 24 -5.42 7.68 1.85
N PRO A 25 -5.06 8.89 1.37
CA PRO A 25 -5.16 10.12 2.18
C PRO A 25 -6.59 10.35 2.68
N ASN A 26 -7.58 10.10 1.84
CA ASN A 26 -8.99 10.32 2.18
C ASN A 26 -9.48 9.38 3.28
N VAL A 27 -9.05 8.11 3.23
CA VAL A 27 -9.51 7.10 4.20
C VAL A 27 -8.93 7.30 5.58
N ILE A 28 -7.73 7.88 5.71
CA ILE A 28 -7.09 8.14 7.01
C ILE A 28 -7.41 9.53 7.58
N THR A 29 -7.93 10.45 6.76
CA THR A 29 -8.18 11.84 7.17
C THR A 29 -9.04 11.92 8.43
N GLY A 30 -8.56 12.67 9.43
CA GLY A 30 -9.28 13.00 10.65
C GLY A 30 -9.34 11.88 11.69
N ILE A 31 -8.83 10.68 11.43
CA ILE A 31 -8.71 9.63 12.44
C ILE A 31 -7.61 10.05 13.43
N THR A 32 -7.94 10.10 14.70
CA THR A 32 -6.98 10.46 15.76
C THR A 32 -5.94 9.37 15.96
N HIS A 33 -4.80 9.72 16.56
CA HIS A 33 -3.76 8.74 16.89
C HIS A 33 -4.29 7.63 17.81
N GLU A 34 -5.06 7.99 18.82
CA GLU A 34 -5.69 7.03 19.74
C GLU A 34 -6.61 6.07 18.99
N ASP A 35 -7.52 6.61 18.15
CA ASP A 35 -8.47 5.80 17.39
C ASP A 35 -7.78 4.91 16.33
N ALA A 36 -6.68 5.38 15.77
CA ALA A 36 -5.91 4.59 14.80
C ALA A 36 -5.31 3.30 15.40
N HIS A 37 -5.20 3.21 16.74
CA HIS A 37 -4.69 2.03 17.47
C HIS A 37 -5.79 1.15 18.08
N LYS A 38 -7.06 1.57 18.00
CA LYS A 38 -8.17 0.78 18.55
C LYS A 38 -8.41 -0.48 17.72
N ARG A 39 -8.59 -1.60 18.39
CA ARG A 39 -8.94 -2.91 17.79
C ARG A 39 -10.39 -3.29 18.02
N LEU A 40 -11.17 -2.46 18.74
CA LEU A 40 -12.61 -2.62 19.02
C LEU A 40 -12.95 -4.02 19.54
N ASP A 41 -12.23 -4.45 20.59
CA ASP A 41 -12.37 -5.75 21.25
C ASP A 41 -12.26 -6.96 20.30
N SER A 42 -11.49 -6.81 19.24
CA SER A 42 -11.25 -7.84 18.21
C SER A 42 -9.76 -8.15 18.05
N LYS A 43 -9.45 -9.18 17.25
CA LYS A 43 -8.09 -9.50 16.81
C LYS A 43 -7.72 -8.84 15.47
N ALA A 44 -8.58 -7.97 14.95
CA ALA A 44 -8.32 -7.29 13.68
C ALA A 44 -7.12 -6.35 13.78
N ASN A 45 -6.44 -6.14 12.67
CA ASN A 45 -5.37 -5.15 12.58
C ASN A 45 -5.96 -3.75 12.68
N HIS A 46 -5.36 -2.89 13.49
CA HIS A 46 -5.80 -1.50 13.64
C HIS A 46 -5.32 -0.61 12.47
N ALA A 47 -5.94 0.57 12.30
CA ALA A 47 -5.71 1.44 11.15
C ALA A 47 -4.24 1.89 11.00
N ALA A 48 -3.51 2.16 12.08
CA ALA A 48 -2.11 2.58 12.02
C ALA A 48 -1.20 1.46 11.45
N TRP A 49 -1.42 0.19 11.83
CA TRP A 49 -0.68 -0.92 11.24
C TRP A 49 -1.03 -1.10 9.75
N ILE A 50 -2.31 -1.03 9.41
CA ILE A 50 -2.76 -1.16 8.02
C ILE A 50 -2.15 -0.06 7.15
N ALA A 51 -2.13 1.19 7.63
CA ALA A 51 -1.53 2.32 6.93
C ALA A 51 -0.03 2.10 6.65
N GLY A 52 0.74 1.68 7.65
CA GLY A 52 2.17 1.40 7.47
C GLY A 52 2.44 0.20 6.54
N THR A 53 1.56 -0.81 6.57
CA THR A 53 1.63 -1.95 5.64
C THR A 53 1.40 -1.51 4.19
N LEU A 54 0.47 -0.58 3.94
CA LEU A 54 0.24 -0.01 2.61
C LEU A 54 1.46 0.75 2.09
N VAL A 55 2.10 1.55 2.94
CA VAL A 55 3.34 2.26 2.58
C VAL A 55 4.45 1.26 2.28
N GLN A 56 4.65 0.24 3.14
CA GLN A 56 5.69 -0.77 2.94
C GLN A 56 5.52 -1.49 1.61
N GLN A 57 4.30 -1.83 1.22
CA GLN A 57 4.05 -2.50 -0.05
C GLN A 57 4.51 -1.67 -1.26
N ARG A 58 4.35 -0.33 -1.23
CA ARG A 58 4.87 0.54 -2.30
C ARG A 58 6.38 0.69 -2.25
N VAL A 59 6.97 0.71 -1.07
CA VAL A 59 8.42 0.62 -0.88
C VAL A 59 8.97 -0.66 -1.52
N ASP A 60 8.33 -1.80 -1.26
CA ASP A 60 8.73 -3.08 -1.82
C ASP A 60 8.66 -3.07 -3.37
N ILE A 61 7.57 -2.55 -3.95
CA ILE A 61 7.44 -2.39 -5.42
C ILE A 61 8.60 -1.57 -5.99
N ILE A 62 8.97 -0.45 -5.36
CA ILE A 62 10.10 0.37 -5.81
C ILE A 62 11.39 -0.44 -5.80
N ASN A 63 11.66 -1.12 -4.68
CA ASN A 63 12.90 -1.88 -4.50
C ASN A 63 12.98 -3.08 -5.46
N ASP A 64 11.87 -3.78 -5.69
CA ASP A 64 11.76 -4.91 -6.63
C ASP A 64 11.94 -4.47 -8.10
N LEU A 65 11.64 -3.21 -8.41
CA LEU A 65 11.86 -2.59 -9.72
C LEU A 65 13.24 -1.93 -9.86
N GLY A 66 14.13 -2.13 -8.87
CA GLY A 66 15.51 -1.64 -8.91
C GLY A 66 15.70 -0.22 -8.41
N GLY A 67 14.68 0.41 -7.85
CA GLY A 67 14.78 1.65 -7.10
C GLY A 67 15.32 1.45 -5.69
N LYS A 68 15.32 2.52 -4.90
CA LYS A 68 15.69 2.47 -3.47
C LYS A 68 14.74 3.35 -2.68
N ALA A 69 13.90 2.73 -1.88
CA ALA A 69 12.98 3.43 -1.00
C ALA A 69 12.95 2.75 0.36
N GLU A 70 12.61 3.53 1.37
CA GLU A 70 12.26 3.03 2.71
C GLU A 70 11.22 3.95 3.35
N GLN A 71 10.40 3.40 4.23
CA GLN A 71 9.51 4.19 5.06
C GLN A 71 10.16 4.51 6.41
N GLN A 72 9.69 5.58 7.07
CA GLN A 72 10.21 5.99 8.38
C GLN A 72 10.07 4.90 9.45
N ALA A 73 9.04 4.07 9.37
CA ALA A 73 8.74 3.00 10.33
C ALA A 73 9.20 1.61 9.86
N LYS A 74 10.21 1.51 9.00
CA LYS A 74 10.66 0.26 8.35
C LYS A 74 10.82 -0.93 9.32
N ASP A 75 11.32 -0.69 10.53
CA ASP A 75 11.59 -1.75 11.51
C ASP A 75 10.32 -2.43 12.04
N LEU A 76 9.14 -1.82 11.82
CA LEU A 76 7.84 -2.38 12.19
C LEU A 76 7.20 -3.20 11.07
N PHE A 77 7.70 -3.07 9.82
CA PHE A 77 7.04 -3.63 8.63
C PHE A 77 7.96 -4.49 7.76
N SER A 78 9.28 -4.41 7.93
CA SER A 78 10.23 -5.24 7.19
C SER A 78 10.01 -6.73 7.46
N ASN A 79 10.36 -7.58 6.48
CA ASN A 79 10.26 -9.05 6.58
C ASN A 79 8.85 -9.56 6.89
N PHE A 80 7.82 -8.96 6.30
CA PHE A 80 6.41 -9.36 6.45
C PHE A 80 5.90 -9.46 7.90
N GLN A 81 6.44 -8.62 8.78
CA GLN A 81 6.05 -8.63 10.19
C GLN A 81 4.55 -8.35 10.37
N GLY A 82 3.87 -9.23 11.12
CA GLY A 82 2.52 -9.00 11.58
C GLY A 82 2.44 -7.89 12.63
N ILE A 83 1.21 -7.50 12.97
CA ILE A 83 0.95 -6.54 14.05
C ILE A 83 1.53 -7.05 15.38
N LYS A 84 2.15 -6.17 16.14
CA LYS A 84 2.73 -6.46 17.46
C LYS A 84 1.92 -5.78 18.54
N ASP A 85 1.53 -6.54 19.57
CA ASP A 85 0.87 -6.00 20.75
C ASP A 85 1.88 -5.20 21.60
N GLY A 86 1.39 -4.13 22.24
CA GLY A 86 2.22 -3.28 23.12
C GLY A 86 3.21 -2.37 22.38
N VAL A 87 3.14 -2.29 21.07
CA VAL A 87 3.94 -1.36 20.23
C VAL A 87 3.07 -0.19 19.81
N THR A 88 3.61 1.01 19.98
CA THR A 88 3.00 2.23 19.45
C THR A 88 3.48 2.46 18.02
N TYR A 89 2.55 2.44 17.08
CA TYR A 89 2.82 2.75 15.68
C TYR A 89 2.81 4.27 15.44
N PRO A 90 3.51 4.78 14.43
CA PRO A 90 3.50 6.19 14.09
C PRO A 90 2.09 6.76 13.84
N GLU A 91 2.00 8.08 13.90
CA GLU A 91 0.79 8.81 13.51
C GLU A 91 0.48 8.62 12.02
N LEU A 92 -0.80 8.62 11.67
CA LEU A 92 -1.25 8.45 10.28
C LEU A 92 -0.68 9.51 9.33
N GLU A 93 -0.38 10.71 9.84
CA GLU A 93 0.24 11.77 9.05
C GLU A 93 1.67 11.41 8.59
N ILE A 94 2.43 10.65 9.37
CA ILE A 94 3.75 10.15 8.98
C ILE A 94 3.61 9.19 7.78
N TYR A 95 2.67 8.25 7.88
CA TYR A 95 2.37 7.35 6.77
C TYR A 95 1.85 8.07 5.54
N ASN A 96 1.06 9.15 5.72
CA ASN A 96 0.59 9.96 4.60
C ASN A 96 1.75 10.64 3.86
N LYS A 97 2.73 11.17 4.58
CA LYS A 97 3.95 11.75 3.98
C LYS A 97 4.76 10.72 3.21
N ASP A 98 5.02 9.57 3.83
CA ASP A 98 5.74 8.48 3.18
C ASP A 98 4.97 7.99 1.93
N TRP A 99 3.64 7.83 2.02
CA TRP A 99 2.78 7.47 0.89
C TRP A 99 2.89 8.43 -0.29
N GLN A 100 2.83 9.73 -0.03
CA GLN A 100 2.97 10.74 -1.08
C GLN A 100 4.35 10.67 -1.75
N MET A 101 5.40 10.44 -0.97
CA MET A 101 6.77 10.34 -1.46
C MET A 101 6.97 9.10 -2.34
N VAL A 102 6.56 7.91 -1.86
CA VAL A 102 6.81 6.67 -2.59
C VAL A 102 5.87 6.47 -3.77
N SER A 103 4.65 7.04 -3.73
CA SER A 103 3.64 6.81 -4.77
C SER A 103 4.07 7.28 -6.15
N GLY A 104 4.68 8.46 -6.23
CA GLY A 104 5.15 9.01 -7.51
C GLY A 104 6.29 8.21 -8.13
N GLU A 105 7.22 7.74 -7.29
CA GLU A 105 8.34 6.92 -7.75
C GLU A 105 7.89 5.52 -8.20
N ALA A 106 7.09 4.84 -7.39
CA ALA A 106 6.54 3.54 -7.77
C ALA A 106 5.72 3.61 -9.06
N ARG A 107 4.87 4.64 -9.22
CA ARG A 107 4.10 4.85 -10.45
C ARG A 107 4.99 5.02 -11.67
N LYS A 108 6.08 5.80 -11.53
CA LYS A 108 7.05 6.00 -12.63
C LYS A 108 7.69 4.67 -13.03
N LEU A 109 8.19 3.91 -12.07
CA LEU A 109 8.82 2.61 -12.31
C LEU A 109 7.83 1.61 -12.94
N LEU A 110 6.59 1.57 -12.46
CA LEU A 110 5.54 0.74 -13.05
C LEU A 110 5.21 1.14 -14.49
N ALA A 111 5.19 2.43 -14.82
CA ALA A 111 4.96 2.89 -16.20
C ALA A 111 6.14 2.54 -17.15
N GLU A 112 7.34 2.42 -16.61
CA GLU A 112 8.55 2.09 -17.37
C GLU A 112 8.79 0.57 -17.53
N ILE A 113 7.96 -0.28 -16.91
CA ILE A 113 8.13 -1.74 -16.92
C ILE A 113 7.93 -2.29 -18.33
N THR A 114 8.77 -3.24 -18.72
CA THR A 114 8.70 -3.92 -20.02
C THR A 114 7.93 -5.24 -19.93
N ASP A 115 7.43 -5.75 -21.05
CA ASP A 115 6.78 -7.05 -21.11
C ASP A 115 7.72 -8.17 -20.66
N GLU A 116 9.00 -8.11 -21.01
CA GLU A 116 10.02 -9.06 -20.57
C GLU A 116 10.12 -9.11 -19.04
N LYS A 117 10.12 -7.94 -18.38
CA LYS A 117 10.13 -7.88 -16.91
C LYS A 117 8.82 -8.40 -16.33
N LEU A 118 7.68 -8.10 -16.92
CA LEU A 118 6.38 -8.61 -16.49
C LEU A 118 6.29 -10.14 -16.55
N ASP A 119 6.93 -10.76 -17.56
CA ASP A 119 6.97 -12.20 -17.75
C ASP A 119 8.06 -12.89 -16.90
N SER A 120 9.00 -12.14 -16.34
CA SER A 120 10.02 -12.71 -15.46
C SER A 120 9.40 -13.24 -14.16
N ILE A 121 10.06 -14.23 -13.56
CA ILE A 121 9.59 -14.81 -12.29
C ILE A 121 10.01 -13.91 -11.12
N TYR A 122 9.03 -13.46 -10.35
CA TYR A 122 9.22 -12.87 -9.04
C TYR A 122 9.47 -13.97 -8.02
N LYS A 123 10.60 -13.89 -7.35
CA LYS A 123 11.00 -14.84 -6.32
C LYS A 123 10.51 -14.37 -4.96
N VAL A 124 9.65 -15.16 -4.32
CA VAL A 124 9.17 -14.87 -2.97
C VAL A 124 10.22 -15.38 -1.96
N PRO A 125 10.84 -14.48 -1.17
CA PRO A 125 11.86 -14.90 -0.20
C PRO A 125 11.32 -15.98 0.75
N GLU A 126 12.07 -17.06 0.90
CA GLU A 126 11.77 -18.19 1.79
C GLU A 126 10.48 -19.00 1.47
N MET A 127 9.75 -18.65 0.39
CA MET A 127 8.51 -19.31 -0.03
C MET A 127 8.51 -19.59 -1.54
N PRO A 128 9.41 -20.47 -2.06
CA PRO A 128 9.54 -20.69 -3.50
C PRO A 128 8.27 -21.28 -4.15
N GLU A 129 7.40 -21.90 -3.37
CA GLU A 129 6.08 -22.38 -3.83
C GLU A 129 5.13 -21.23 -4.18
N MET A 130 5.43 -20.01 -3.76
CA MET A 130 4.69 -18.80 -4.09
C MET A 130 5.32 -17.98 -5.23
N ASP A 131 6.40 -18.46 -5.84
CA ASP A 131 7.00 -17.82 -7.00
C ASP A 131 5.96 -17.64 -8.11
N MET A 132 5.91 -16.44 -8.70
CA MET A 132 4.89 -16.09 -9.69
C MET A 132 5.44 -15.15 -10.76
N PRO A 133 4.77 -14.97 -11.92
CA PRO A 133 5.11 -13.90 -12.85
C PRO A 133 5.10 -12.53 -12.17
N PHE A 134 6.02 -11.65 -12.56
CA PHE A 134 6.10 -10.31 -11.97
C PHE A 134 4.80 -9.52 -12.19
N PHE A 135 4.11 -9.76 -13.32
CA PHE A 135 2.79 -9.18 -13.58
C PHE A 135 1.76 -9.57 -12.50
N ASP A 136 1.73 -10.83 -12.11
CA ASP A 136 0.80 -11.33 -11.10
C ASP A 136 1.12 -10.76 -9.72
N MET A 137 2.41 -10.61 -9.38
CA MET A 137 2.84 -9.96 -8.15
C MET A 137 2.36 -8.51 -8.09
N ILE A 138 2.49 -7.73 -9.18
CA ILE A 138 1.98 -6.36 -9.23
C ILE A 138 0.46 -6.35 -9.08
N GLY A 139 -0.25 -7.23 -9.80
CA GLY A 139 -1.70 -7.38 -9.71
C GLY A 139 -2.16 -7.70 -8.30
N TYR A 140 -1.50 -8.66 -7.63
CA TYR A 140 -1.74 -9.00 -6.24
C TYR A 140 -1.52 -7.81 -5.29
N SER A 141 -0.41 -7.07 -5.48
CA SER A 141 -0.09 -5.92 -4.65
C SER A 141 -1.16 -4.83 -4.76
N ILE A 142 -1.60 -4.51 -5.97
CA ILE A 142 -2.66 -3.51 -6.21
C ILE A 142 -4.01 -3.98 -5.64
N HIS A 143 -4.35 -5.25 -5.83
CA HIS A 143 -5.55 -5.84 -5.21
C HIS A 143 -5.50 -5.72 -3.68
N ARG A 144 -4.36 -6.04 -3.06
CA ARG A 144 -4.17 -5.95 -1.61
C ARG A 144 -4.31 -4.51 -1.10
N GLU A 145 -3.85 -3.48 -1.84
CA GLU A 145 -4.08 -2.07 -1.49
C GLU A 145 -5.58 -1.77 -1.38
N SER A 146 -6.38 -2.17 -2.37
CA SER A 146 -7.83 -1.99 -2.35
C SER A 146 -8.47 -2.61 -1.10
N TYR A 147 -8.11 -3.85 -0.81
CA TYR A 147 -8.57 -4.60 0.35
C TYR A 147 -8.21 -3.91 1.68
N LEU A 148 -6.99 -3.43 1.83
CA LEU A 148 -6.52 -2.77 3.05
C LEU A 148 -7.12 -1.37 3.22
N ILE A 149 -7.26 -0.59 2.14
CA ILE A 149 -7.96 0.70 2.17
C ILE A 149 -9.42 0.50 2.60
N GLY A 150 -10.08 -0.53 2.08
CA GLY A 150 -11.45 -0.90 2.48
C GLY A 150 -11.56 -1.24 3.97
N GLN A 151 -10.55 -1.91 4.56
CA GLN A 151 -10.53 -2.17 6.00
C GLN A 151 -10.43 -0.87 6.82
N ILE A 152 -9.57 0.07 6.45
CA ILE A 152 -9.52 1.38 7.13
C ILE A 152 -10.86 2.10 6.96
N GLY A 153 -11.48 2.03 5.77
CA GLY A 153 -12.81 2.56 5.51
C GLY A 153 -13.88 2.01 6.46
N LEU A 154 -13.84 0.71 6.73
CA LEU A 154 -14.70 0.06 7.72
C LEU A 154 -14.38 0.55 9.14
N TRP A 155 -13.10 0.62 9.53
CA TRP A 155 -12.68 1.13 10.84
C TRP A 155 -13.19 2.55 11.09
N ARG A 156 -13.09 3.45 10.09
CA ARG A 156 -13.66 4.80 10.19
C ARG A 156 -15.12 4.77 10.62
N ARG A 157 -15.94 3.92 9.97
CA ARG A 157 -17.37 3.83 10.24
C ARG A 157 -17.67 3.27 11.63
N LEU A 158 -16.93 2.26 12.05
CA LEU A 158 -17.07 1.65 13.39
C LEU A 158 -16.66 2.61 14.50
N LEU A 159 -15.70 3.49 14.25
CA LEU A 159 -15.22 4.53 15.18
C LEU A 159 -16.09 5.81 15.16
N GLY A 160 -17.14 5.86 14.33
CA GLY A 160 -18.06 7.01 14.27
C GLY A 160 -17.62 8.13 13.33
N TYR A 161 -16.54 7.96 12.56
CA TYR A 161 -16.12 8.94 11.55
C TYR A 161 -17.03 8.92 10.31
N PRO A 162 -17.13 10.05 9.60
CA PRO A 162 -17.79 10.08 8.29
C PRO A 162 -17.17 9.08 7.31
N ALA A 163 -17.90 8.63 6.31
CA ALA A 163 -17.34 7.86 5.21
C ALA A 163 -16.19 8.64 4.53
N MET A 164 -15.21 7.92 3.99
CA MET A 164 -14.19 8.57 3.18
C MET A 164 -14.82 9.22 1.95
N LYS A 165 -14.22 10.30 1.47
CA LYS A 165 -14.59 10.92 0.19
C LYS A 165 -13.93 10.18 -0.96
N TYR A 166 -14.67 9.96 -2.03
CA TYR A 166 -14.11 9.45 -3.28
C TYR A 166 -13.64 10.60 -4.18
N PRO A 167 -12.60 10.37 -5.01
CA PRO A 167 -12.18 11.38 -5.98
C PRO A 167 -13.33 11.80 -6.89
N GLY A 168 -13.52 13.09 -7.06
CA GLY A 168 -14.58 13.63 -7.92
C GLY A 168 -16.00 13.72 -7.31
N MET A 169 -16.14 13.42 -6.00
CA MET A 169 -17.40 13.60 -5.26
C MET A 169 -17.30 14.72 -4.24
#